data_68dbb3198eec8bb43f40fcbfc44aca58
#
_entry.id   68dbb3198eec8bb43f40fcbfc44aca58
#
_cell.length_a   1.000
_cell.length_b   1.000
_cell.length_c   1.000
_cell.angle_alpha   90.00
_cell.angle_beta   90.00
_cell.angle_gamma   90.00
#
_symmetry.space_group_name_H-M   'P 1'
#
loop_
_entity.id
_entity.type
_entity.pdbx_description
1 polymer ?
#
loop_
_entity_poly.entity_id
_entity_poly.type
_entity_poly.pdbx_seq_one_letter_code
_entity_poly.pdbx_strand_id
1 'polypeptide(L)'
;MVLKKTDMNILIVAAEQEELDCAIAAYNSLKGNLADKVSVTFRLTGIGATQACHTVTREIYLALMEQKPYDFVMDIGIAGSYDMEMFPMGSAAIVREEHFGDLGFETDNGFKDLFQYGILKKDGFPYTDGALKRTALPFPQVERCISRYKEGIGITVQTVTGDPAKVESLVKRYNPHIESMEGAAVYFACIMENVPFFELRTVSNAVGERDMKKWDTPAALATLEKCCMEILGALV
;
A
#
# COMPACT_ATOMS: atom_id res chain seq x y z
N MET A 1 -2.89 36.86 -7.48
CA MET A 1 -3.24 36.55 -6.09
C MET A 1 -2.57 35.24 -5.78
N VAL A 2 -1.43 35.24 -5.09
CA VAL A 2 -0.71 34.01 -4.73
C VAL A 2 -1.53 33.38 -3.63
N LEU A 3 -2.23 32.29 -3.94
CA LEU A 3 -2.86 31.44 -2.92
C LEU A 3 -1.73 30.96 -1.99
N LYS A 4 -1.79 31.35 -0.73
CA LYS A 4 -0.97 30.74 0.31
C LYS A 4 -1.36 29.24 0.34
N LYS A 5 -0.50 28.38 -0.22
CA LYS A 5 -0.59 26.94 -0.03
C LYS A 5 -0.16 26.69 1.42
N THR A 6 -1.11 26.73 2.36
CA THR A 6 -0.83 26.57 3.79
C THR A 6 -1.30 25.22 4.33
N ASP A 7 -2.11 24.48 3.59
CA ASP A 7 -2.72 23.27 4.10
C ASP A 7 -2.34 22.06 3.24
N MET A 8 -1.63 21.12 3.82
CA MET A 8 -1.35 19.83 3.20
C MET A 8 -2.66 19.05 3.11
N ASN A 9 -2.94 18.44 1.95
CA ASN A 9 -4.13 17.61 1.73
C ASN A 9 -3.72 16.17 1.46
N ILE A 10 -4.14 15.24 2.30
CA ILE A 10 -3.71 13.85 2.30
C ILE A 10 -4.92 12.94 2.11
N LEU A 11 -4.78 11.93 1.26
CA LEU A 11 -5.72 10.83 1.15
C LEU A 11 -5.14 9.61 1.89
N ILE A 12 -5.87 9.08 2.85
CA ILE A 12 -5.55 7.81 3.52
C ILE A 12 -6.59 6.79 3.10
N VAL A 13 -6.13 5.67 2.57
CA VAL A 13 -6.98 4.58 2.09
C VAL A 13 -6.65 3.28 2.79
N ALA A 14 -7.68 2.46 3.02
CA ALA A 14 -7.59 1.11 3.54
C ALA A 14 -8.68 0.25 2.92
N ALA A 15 -8.49 -1.07 2.90
CA ALA A 15 -9.46 -2.00 2.34
C ALA A 15 -10.66 -2.19 3.26
N GLU A 16 -10.42 -2.24 4.56
CA GLU A 16 -11.43 -2.53 5.57
C GLU A 16 -11.51 -1.45 6.65
N GLN A 17 -12.68 -1.42 7.35
CA GLN A 17 -12.98 -0.38 8.33
C GLN A 17 -12.01 -0.42 9.52
N GLU A 18 -11.66 -1.60 10.01
CA GLU A 18 -10.76 -1.77 11.16
C GLU A 18 -9.36 -1.19 10.89
N GLU A 19 -8.88 -1.33 9.66
CA GLU A 19 -7.61 -0.73 9.22
C GLU A 19 -7.71 0.80 9.15
N LEU A 20 -8.80 1.30 8.58
CA LEU A 20 -9.04 2.74 8.46
C LEU A 20 -9.21 3.40 9.82
N ASP A 21 -9.86 2.70 10.77
CA ASP A 21 -10.08 3.18 12.13
C ASP A 21 -8.75 3.41 12.87
N CYS A 22 -7.70 2.63 12.58
CA CYS A 22 -6.35 2.85 13.10
C CYS A 22 -5.82 4.25 12.72
N ALA A 23 -5.97 4.64 11.45
CA ALA A 23 -5.54 5.96 10.99
C ALA A 23 -6.43 7.08 11.52
N ILE A 24 -7.75 6.84 11.63
CA ILE A 24 -8.70 7.81 12.20
C ILE A 24 -8.40 8.04 13.69
N ALA A 25 -8.11 6.99 14.45
CA ALA A 25 -7.73 7.09 15.86
C ALA A 25 -6.43 7.89 16.04
N ALA A 26 -5.41 7.56 15.22
CA ALA A 26 -4.14 8.29 15.22
C ALA A 26 -4.33 9.78 14.88
N TYR A 27 -5.09 10.10 13.83
CA TYR A 27 -5.38 11.47 13.45
C TYR A 27 -6.13 12.24 14.55
N ASN A 28 -7.16 11.64 15.13
CA ASN A 28 -7.94 12.28 16.21
C ASN A 28 -7.09 12.59 17.43
N SER A 29 -6.12 11.74 17.77
CA SER A 29 -5.18 11.96 18.86
C SER A 29 -4.24 13.15 18.61
N LEU A 30 -3.95 13.46 17.35
CA LEU A 30 -3.04 14.53 16.92
C LEU A 30 -3.77 15.79 16.44
N LYS A 31 -5.11 15.75 16.32
CA LYS A 31 -5.91 16.78 15.65
C LYS A 31 -5.68 18.20 16.19
N GLY A 32 -5.48 18.36 17.49
CA GLY A 32 -5.19 19.67 18.08
C GLY A 32 -3.91 20.33 17.55
N ASN A 33 -2.95 19.55 17.09
CA ASN A 33 -1.68 20.00 16.55
C ASN A 33 -1.68 20.09 15.02
N LEU A 34 -2.54 19.33 14.34
CA LEU A 34 -2.63 19.20 12.87
C LEU A 34 -3.68 20.14 12.25
N ALA A 35 -4.73 20.51 13.00
CA ALA A 35 -6.00 21.03 12.49
C ALA A 35 -5.90 22.25 11.57
N ASP A 36 -4.87 23.08 11.73
CA ASP A 36 -4.71 24.32 10.95
C ASP A 36 -3.74 24.16 9.75
N LYS A 37 -3.18 22.96 9.54
CA LYS A 37 -2.10 22.74 8.57
C LYS A 37 -2.30 21.53 7.67
N VAL A 38 -3.09 20.56 8.09
CA VAL A 38 -3.25 19.27 7.41
C VAL A 38 -4.73 18.91 7.30
N SER A 39 -5.19 18.72 6.08
CA SER A 39 -6.50 18.14 5.77
C SER A 39 -6.31 16.66 5.43
N VAL A 40 -7.07 15.78 6.05
CA VAL A 40 -7.01 14.34 5.79
C VAL A 40 -8.37 13.85 5.33
N THR A 41 -8.38 13.19 4.18
CA THR A 41 -9.54 12.45 3.68
C THR A 41 -9.31 10.96 3.94
N PHE A 42 -10.26 10.30 4.58
CA PHE A 42 -10.25 8.86 4.81
C PHE A 42 -11.22 8.17 3.86
N ARG A 43 -10.78 7.08 3.20
CA ARG A 43 -11.62 6.33 2.27
C ARG A 43 -11.40 4.83 2.40
N LEU A 44 -12.51 4.11 2.45
CA LEU A 44 -12.52 2.67 2.23
C LEU A 44 -12.41 2.40 0.74
N THR A 45 -11.42 1.59 0.36
CA THR A 45 -11.32 1.10 -1.01
C THR A 45 -12.27 -0.06 -1.28
N GLY A 46 -12.53 -0.89 -0.26
CA GLY A 46 -13.02 -2.24 -0.40
C GLY A 46 -11.90 -3.20 -0.79
N ILE A 47 -12.16 -4.49 -0.68
CA ILE A 47 -11.17 -5.55 -0.90
C ILE A 47 -10.95 -5.78 -2.39
N GLY A 48 -9.68 -5.90 -2.77
CA GLY A 48 -9.22 -6.30 -4.10
C GLY A 48 -8.87 -5.14 -5.03
N ALA A 49 -7.98 -5.43 -5.95
CA ALA A 49 -7.34 -4.46 -6.85
C ALA A 49 -8.33 -3.59 -7.65
N THR A 50 -9.45 -4.16 -8.11
CA THR A 50 -10.44 -3.43 -8.91
C THR A 50 -11.09 -2.31 -8.11
N GLN A 51 -11.49 -2.59 -6.87
CA GLN A 51 -12.13 -1.61 -6.00
C GLN A 51 -11.13 -0.54 -5.57
N ALA A 52 -9.93 -0.95 -5.19
CA ALA A 52 -8.86 -0.05 -4.79
C ALA A 52 -8.49 0.95 -5.90
N CYS A 53 -8.24 0.45 -7.12
CA CYS A 53 -7.93 1.30 -8.27
C CYS A 53 -9.06 2.30 -8.55
N HIS A 54 -10.32 1.83 -8.60
CA HIS A 54 -11.47 2.70 -8.86
C HIS A 54 -11.61 3.80 -7.81
N THR A 55 -11.53 3.42 -6.52
CA THR A 55 -11.71 4.38 -5.43
C THR A 55 -10.62 5.43 -5.41
N VAL A 56 -9.34 5.02 -5.49
CA VAL A 56 -8.21 5.97 -5.46
C VAL A 56 -8.27 6.92 -6.65
N THR A 57 -8.47 6.40 -7.87
CA THR A 57 -8.58 7.23 -9.07
C THR A 57 -9.73 8.24 -8.94
N ARG A 58 -10.90 7.77 -8.50
CA ARG A 58 -12.08 8.64 -8.30
C ARG A 58 -11.81 9.74 -7.28
N GLU A 59 -11.22 9.43 -6.13
CA GLU A 59 -10.91 10.43 -5.10
C GLU A 59 -9.89 11.47 -5.59
N ILE A 60 -8.87 11.04 -6.35
CA ILE A 60 -7.91 11.97 -6.96
C ILE A 60 -8.62 12.95 -7.90
N TYR A 61 -9.52 12.46 -8.78
CA TYR A 61 -10.27 13.34 -9.69
C TYR A 61 -11.24 14.26 -8.97
N LEU A 62 -11.94 13.79 -7.94
CA LEU A 62 -12.82 14.64 -7.14
C LEU A 62 -12.04 15.77 -6.46
N ALA A 63 -10.90 15.48 -5.87
CA ALA A 63 -10.03 16.49 -5.25
C ALA A 63 -9.51 17.52 -6.28
N LEU A 64 -9.17 17.08 -7.49
CA LEU A 64 -8.78 17.97 -8.59
C LEU A 64 -9.92 18.89 -9.03
N MET A 65 -11.14 18.36 -9.16
CA MET A 65 -12.33 19.14 -9.50
C MET A 65 -12.68 20.18 -8.44
N GLU A 66 -12.43 19.89 -7.16
CA GLU A 66 -12.60 20.79 -6.04
C GLU A 66 -11.44 21.79 -5.88
N GLN A 67 -10.43 21.73 -6.76
CA GLN A 67 -9.20 22.53 -6.69
C GLN A 67 -8.40 22.33 -5.40
N LYS A 68 -8.50 21.13 -4.82
CA LYS A 68 -7.79 20.67 -3.62
C LYS A 68 -7.07 19.34 -3.87
N PRO A 69 -6.10 19.30 -4.81
CA PRO A 69 -5.39 18.06 -5.11
C PRO A 69 -4.71 17.50 -3.85
N TYR A 70 -4.61 16.19 -3.78
CA TYR A 70 -3.86 15.53 -2.73
C TYR A 70 -2.36 15.75 -2.91
N ASP A 71 -1.68 16.06 -1.83
CA ASP A 71 -0.23 16.18 -1.79
C ASP A 71 0.43 14.80 -1.81
N PHE A 72 -0.21 13.80 -1.16
CA PHE A 72 0.14 12.39 -1.31
C PHE A 72 -1.00 11.47 -0.88
N VAL A 73 -0.89 10.21 -1.29
CA VAL A 73 -1.76 9.11 -0.88
C VAL A 73 -1.00 8.20 0.08
N MET A 74 -1.63 7.82 1.19
CA MET A 74 -1.15 6.82 2.13
C MET A 74 -2.05 5.59 2.05
N ASP A 75 -1.54 4.50 1.49
CA ASP A 75 -2.20 3.19 1.48
C ASP A 75 -1.79 2.42 2.73
N ILE A 76 -2.76 2.01 3.54
CA ILE A 76 -2.52 1.31 4.80
C ILE A 76 -3.31 0.01 4.87
N GLY A 77 -2.76 -0.98 5.55
CA GLY A 77 -3.49 -2.23 5.81
C GLY A 77 -2.64 -3.29 6.48
N ILE A 78 -3.29 -4.40 6.78
CA ILE A 78 -2.62 -5.62 7.21
C ILE A 78 -2.21 -6.45 5.98
N ALA A 79 -1.29 -7.40 6.18
CA ALA A 79 -0.76 -8.23 5.08
C ALA A 79 -0.21 -9.55 5.58
N GLY A 80 -0.07 -10.51 4.65
CA GLY A 80 0.70 -11.72 4.85
C GLY A 80 2.19 -11.51 4.60
N SER A 81 3.04 -12.23 5.33
CA SER A 81 4.49 -12.23 5.14
C SER A 81 4.98 -13.50 4.46
N TYR A 82 5.82 -13.36 3.43
CA TYR A 82 6.59 -14.46 2.84
C TYR A 82 7.90 -14.72 3.61
N ASP A 83 8.38 -13.73 4.36
CA ASP A 83 9.64 -13.77 5.10
C ASP A 83 9.39 -13.43 6.58
N MET A 84 9.05 -14.45 7.35
CA MET A 84 8.75 -14.31 8.77
C MET A 84 9.97 -13.99 9.64
N GLU A 85 11.19 -14.13 9.11
CA GLU A 85 12.41 -13.70 9.79
C GLU A 85 12.61 -12.19 9.64
N MET A 86 12.42 -11.68 8.44
CA MET A 86 12.54 -10.24 8.15
C MET A 86 11.31 -9.46 8.62
N PHE A 87 10.12 -10.01 8.41
CA PHE A 87 8.82 -9.40 8.73
C PHE A 87 7.94 -10.37 9.55
N PRO A 88 8.22 -10.53 10.85
CA PRO A 88 7.38 -11.35 11.74
C PRO A 88 6.00 -10.72 11.95
N MET A 89 5.05 -11.51 12.47
CA MET A 89 3.73 -11.00 12.86
C MET A 89 3.85 -9.80 13.80
N GLY A 90 3.01 -8.80 13.60
CA GLY A 90 3.05 -7.54 14.33
C GLY A 90 4.16 -6.57 13.87
N SER A 91 4.99 -6.91 12.88
CA SER A 91 5.97 -5.97 12.30
C SER A 91 5.33 -5.09 11.22
N ALA A 92 6.00 -3.97 10.92
CA ALA A 92 5.61 -3.04 9.86
C ALA A 92 6.60 -3.05 8.71
N ALA A 93 6.10 -2.89 7.49
CA ALA A 93 6.84 -2.75 6.25
C ALA A 93 6.40 -1.51 5.49
N ILE A 94 7.34 -0.74 4.95
CA ILE A 94 7.08 0.18 3.85
C ILE A 94 7.34 -0.59 2.55
N VAL A 95 6.33 -0.65 1.70
CA VAL A 95 6.46 -1.32 0.42
C VAL A 95 7.14 -0.38 -0.56
N ARG A 96 8.28 -0.79 -1.14
CA ARG A 96 9.05 0.04 -2.09
C ARG A 96 8.63 -0.17 -3.53
N GLU A 97 8.17 -1.38 -3.85
CA GLU A 97 7.70 -1.78 -5.18
C GLU A 97 6.62 -2.85 -5.07
N GLU A 98 5.71 -2.86 -6.01
CA GLU A 98 4.57 -3.76 -6.08
C GLU A 98 4.52 -4.51 -7.41
N HIS A 99 4.05 -5.77 -7.32
CA HIS A 99 3.79 -6.62 -8.46
C HIS A 99 2.35 -7.14 -8.46
N PHE A 100 1.74 -7.26 -9.63
CA PHE A 100 0.52 -8.07 -9.79
C PHE A 100 0.90 -9.54 -9.87
N GLY A 101 0.62 -10.31 -8.80
CA GLY A 101 1.08 -11.70 -8.65
C GLY A 101 0.37 -12.70 -9.56
N ASP A 102 -0.84 -12.39 -9.98
CA ASP A 102 -1.72 -13.29 -10.73
C ASP A 102 -2.23 -12.67 -12.04
N LEU A 103 -1.56 -11.62 -12.54
CA LEU A 103 -1.83 -11.00 -13.83
C LEU A 103 -0.98 -11.66 -14.92
N GLY A 104 -1.55 -12.61 -15.67
CA GLY A 104 -0.81 -13.36 -16.68
C GLY A 104 -1.58 -14.51 -17.30
N PHE A 105 -0.86 -15.53 -17.68
CA PHE A 105 -1.37 -16.71 -18.37
C PHE A 105 -1.02 -18.00 -17.63
N GLU A 106 -1.98 -18.87 -17.47
CA GLU A 106 -1.71 -20.27 -17.15
C GLU A 106 -1.34 -21.03 -18.41
N THR A 107 -0.26 -21.80 -18.35
CA THR A 107 0.25 -22.62 -19.46
C THR A 107 0.55 -24.04 -18.95
N ASP A 108 0.76 -24.99 -19.86
CA ASP A 108 1.16 -26.36 -19.50
C ASP A 108 2.47 -26.42 -18.68
N ASN A 109 3.28 -25.36 -18.75
CA ASN A 109 4.54 -25.21 -18.03
C ASN A 109 4.41 -24.24 -16.80
N GLY A 110 3.20 -24.05 -16.30
CA GLY A 110 2.91 -23.14 -15.18
C GLY A 110 2.53 -21.72 -15.62
N PHE A 111 2.36 -20.86 -14.65
CA PHE A 111 1.97 -19.46 -14.86
C PHE A 111 3.12 -18.64 -15.45
N LYS A 112 2.80 -17.75 -16.40
CA LYS A 112 3.69 -16.71 -16.94
C LYS A 112 3.01 -15.35 -16.82
N ASP A 113 3.71 -14.37 -16.26
CA ASP A 113 3.25 -12.99 -16.25
C ASP A 113 3.29 -12.35 -17.66
N LEU A 114 2.69 -11.17 -17.78
CA LEU A 114 2.58 -10.46 -19.07
C LEU A 114 3.94 -10.03 -19.64
N PHE A 115 4.95 -9.84 -18.78
CA PHE A 115 6.32 -9.50 -19.20
C PHE A 115 7.05 -10.72 -19.76
N GLN A 116 6.94 -11.87 -19.10
CA GLN A 116 7.49 -13.14 -19.56
C GLN A 116 6.85 -13.60 -20.87
N TYR A 117 5.57 -13.26 -21.07
CA TYR A 117 4.85 -13.55 -22.31
C TYR A 117 5.16 -12.54 -23.42
N GLY A 118 5.83 -11.43 -23.11
CA GLY A 118 6.23 -10.40 -24.07
C GLY A 118 5.10 -9.43 -24.48
N ILE A 119 3.98 -9.42 -23.74
CA ILE A 119 2.86 -8.49 -23.98
C ILE A 119 3.18 -7.11 -23.41
N LEU A 120 3.76 -7.05 -22.22
CA LEU A 120 4.22 -5.83 -21.61
C LEU A 120 5.75 -5.74 -21.63
N LYS A 121 6.26 -4.52 -21.74
CA LYS A 121 7.68 -4.23 -21.60
C LYS A 121 7.97 -3.93 -20.12
N LYS A 122 9.06 -4.49 -19.58
CA LYS A 122 9.46 -4.29 -18.18
C LYS A 122 9.67 -2.82 -17.81
N ASP A 123 10.17 -2.02 -18.76
CA ASP A 123 10.39 -0.58 -18.60
C ASP A 123 9.39 0.25 -19.42
N GLY A 124 8.21 -0.31 -19.69
CA GLY A 124 7.08 0.40 -20.29
C GLY A 124 6.25 1.07 -19.19
N PHE A 125 6.07 2.40 -19.25
CA PHE A 125 5.23 3.11 -18.27
C PHE A 125 3.89 2.38 -18.06
N PRO A 126 3.46 2.18 -16.81
CA PRO A 126 3.98 2.72 -15.56
C PRO A 126 5.05 1.84 -14.85
N TYR A 127 5.58 0.82 -15.51
CA TYR A 127 6.48 -0.16 -14.91
C TYR A 127 7.95 0.24 -15.02
N THR A 128 8.74 -0.17 -14.04
CA THR A 128 10.20 -0.11 -14.02
C THR A 128 10.72 -1.47 -13.59
N ASP A 129 11.47 -2.16 -14.46
CA ASP A 129 11.94 -3.54 -14.29
C ASP A 129 10.79 -4.54 -13.97
N GLY A 130 9.62 -4.31 -14.55
CA GLY A 130 8.43 -5.16 -14.38
C GLY A 130 7.69 -4.95 -13.05
N ALA A 131 8.04 -3.94 -12.28
CA ALA A 131 7.39 -3.56 -11.03
C ALA A 131 6.79 -2.15 -11.10
N LEU A 132 5.79 -1.88 -10.27
CA LEU A 132 5.33 -0.55 -9.94
C LEU A 132 6.18 -0.04 -8.76
N LYS A 133 6.85 1.09 -8.92
CA LYS A 133 7.78 1.60 -7.90
C LYS A 133 7.34 2.95 -7.37
N ARG A 134 7.36 3.12 -6.06
CA ARG A 134 7.20 4.44 -5.48
C ARG A 134 8.44 5.30 -5.71
N THR A 135 8.25 6.59 -5.77
CA THR A 135 9.33 7.58 -5.65
C THR A 135 9.36 8.15 -4.23
N ALA A 136 10.48 8.75 -3.84
CA ALA A 136 10.55 9.45 -2.57
C ALA A 136 9.51 10.58 -2.52
N LEU A 137 8.87 10.74 -1.35
CA LEU A 137 7.90 11.81 -1.16
C LEU A 137 8.59 13.18 -1.17
N PRO A 138 7.96 14.20 -1.76
CA PRO A 138 8.48 15.57 -1.74
C PRO A 138 8.33 16.26 -0.37
N PHE A 139 8.14 15.48 0.71
CA PHE A 139 7.94 15.90 2.09
C PHE A 139 9.03 15.27 2.98
N PRO A 140 10.19 15.95 3.16
CA PRO A 140 11.35 15.36 3.82
C PRO A 140 11.11 14.84 5.23
N GLN A 141 10.18 15.43 5.98
CA GLN A 141 9.84 14.98 7.33
C GLN A 141 9.10 13.63 7.32
N VAL A 142 8.16 13.44 6.38
CA VAL A 142 7.44 12.18 6.21
C VAL A 142 8.39 11.12 5.65
N GLU A 143 9.16 11.44 4.62
CA GLU A 143 10.13 10.52 4.02
C GLU A 143 11.16 10.03 5.05
N ARG A 144 11.69 10.92 5.91
CA ARG A 144 12.57 10.51 7.02
C ARG A 144 11.86 9.65 8.06
N CYS A 145 10.55 9.83 8.27
CA CYS A 145 9.78 8.99 9.17
C CYS A 145 9.63 7.58 8.59
N ILE A 146 9.14 7.47 7.37
CA ILE A 146 8.89 6.16 6.74
C ILE A 146 10.20 5.40 6.45
N SER A 147 11.31 6.08 6.16
CA SER A 147 12.62 5.43 5.94
C SER A 147 13.22 4.77 7.18
N ARG A 148 12.61 4.90 8.36
CA ARG A 148 13.01 4.16 9.58
C ARG A 148 12.42 2.75 9.62
N TYR A 149 11.39 2.48 8.83
CA TYR A 149 10.80 1.17 8.71
C TYR A 149 11.57 0.32 7.70
N LYS A 150 11.51 -0.99 7.86
CA LYS A 150 12.07 -1.92 6.86
C LYS A 150 11.30 -1.78 5.54
N GLU A 151 12.03 -1.78 4.44
CA GLU A 151 11.42 -1.80 3.12
C GLU A 151 11.21 -3.23 2.63
N GLY A 152 10.03 -3.49 2.05
CA GLY A 152 9.64 -4.77 1.48
C GLY A 152 9.29 -4.67 0.00
N ILE A 153 9.30 -5.82 -0.69
CA ILE A 153 8.70 -6.01 -2.01
C ILE A 153 7.29 -6.54 -1.77
N GLY A 154 6.29 -5.85 -2.30
CA GLY A 154 4.90 -6.25 -2.23
C GLY A 154 4.48 -7.07 -3.44
N ILE A 155 3.48 -7.90 -3.22
CA ILE A 155 2.76 -8.60 -4.27
C ILE A 155 1.26 -8.52 -4.00
N THR A 156 0.52 -8.13 -5.02
CA THR A 156 -0.94 -8.05 -4.96
C THR A 156 -1.54 -9.24 -5.69
N VAL A 157 -2.46 -9.93 -5.01
CA VAL A 157 -3.17 -11.08 -5.54
C VAL A 157 -4.68 -10.90 -5.43
N GLN A 158 -5.45 -11.44 -6.37
CA GLN A 158 -6.92 -11.46 -6.29
C GLN A 158 -7.45 -12.61 -5.43
N THR A 159 -6.62 -13.63 -5.20
CA THR A 159 -6.93 -14.77 -4.34
C THR A 159 -5.76 -14.97 -3.38
N VAL A 160 -6.01 -14.77 -2.10
CA VAL A 160 -4.99 -14.94 -1.04
C VAL A 160 -4.33 -16.31 -1.16
N THR A 161 -3.00 -16.31 -1.16
CA THR A 161 -2.20 -17.50 -1.46
C THR A 161 -2.24 -18.49 -0.30
N GLY A 162 -2.71 -19.72 -0.59
CA GLY A 162 -2.81 -20.80 0.39
C GLY A 162 -2.17 -22.09 -0.07
N ASP A 163 -1.95 -22.27 -1.38
CA ASP A 163 -1.31 -23.44 -1.97
C ASP A 163 0.21 -23.32 -1.88
N PRO A 164 0.91 -24.29 -1.26
CA PRO A 164 2.37 -24.26 -1.15
C PRO A 164 3.10 -24.18 -2.51
N ALA A 165 2.56 -24.81 -3.55
CA ALA A 165 3.14 -24.73 -4.89
C ALA A 165 3.01 -23.33 -5.50
N LYS A 166 1.88 -22.65 -5.21
CA LYS A 166 1.70 -21.25 -5.60
C LYS A 166 2.64 -20.32 -4.82
N VAL A 167 2.82 -20.55 -3.51
CA VAL A 167 3.79 -19.81 -2.69
C VAL A 167 5.19 -19.90 -3.30
N GLU A 168 5.67 -21.14 -3.57
CA GLU A 168 6.99 -21.37 -4.18
C GLU A 168 7.13 -20.67 -5.54
N SER A 169 6.10 -20.76 -6.36
CA SER A 169 6.08 -20.13 -7.69
C SER A 169 6.19 -18.59 -7.60
N LEU A 170 5.48 -17.96 -6.67
CA LEU A 170 5.51 -16.51 -6.45
C LEU A 170 6.87 -16.07 -5.89
N VAL A 171 7.41 -16.80 -4.91
CA VAL A 171 8.74 -16.53 -4.35
C VAL A 171 9.81 -16.62 -5.43
N LYS A 172 9.80 -17.67 -6.25
CA LYS A 172 10.77 -17.85 -7.34
C LYS A 172 10.71 -16.72 -8.39
N ARG A 173 9.53 -16.15 -8.61
CA ARG A 173 9.31 -15.16 -9.68
C ARG A 173 9.58 -13.73 -9.23
N TYR A 174 9.08 -13.37 -8.06
CA TYR A 174 9.07 -11.98 -7.60
C TYR A 174 9.92 -11.74 -6.34
N ASN A 175 10.31 -12.82 -5.65
CA ASN A 175 10.97 -12.75 -4.34
C ASN A 175 10.26 -11.76 -3.39
N PRO A 176 8.92 -11.86 -3.23
CA PRO A 176 8.14 -10.92 -2.46
C PRO A 176 8.39 -11.10 -0.96
N HIS A 177 8.15 -10.04 -0.20
CA HIS A 177 8.16 -10.06 1.26
C HIS A 177 6.76 -10.01 1.83
N ILE A 178 5.86 -9.25 1.18
CA ILE A 178 4.51 -8.90 1.66
C ILE A 178 3.47 -9.26 0.61
N GLU A 179 2.35 -9.86 1.04
CA GLU A 179 1.19 -10.12 0.19
C GLU A 179 -0.01 -9.29 0.66
N SER A 180 -0.61 -8.54 -0.26
CA SER A 180 -1.87 -7.84 -0.09
C SER A 180 -2.85 -8.13 -1.23
N MET A 181 -4.04 -7.54 -1.20
CA MET A 181 -4.99 -7.65 -2.30
C MET A 181 -5.20 -6.32 -3.05
N GLU A 182 -4.55 -5.23 -2.65
CA GLU A 182 -4.80 -3.86 -3.14
C GLU A 182 -3.56 -3.11 -3.62
N GLY A 183 -2.40 -3.32 -2.98
CA GLY A 183 -1.22 -2.46 -3.10
C GLY A 183 -0.84 -2.09 -4.53
N ALA A 184 -0.65 -3.07 -5.43
CA ALA A 184 -0.32 -2.78 -6.83
C ALA A 184 -1.36 -1.92 -7.55
N ALA A 185 -2.63 -2.02 -7.15
CA ALA A 185 -3.70 -1.23 -7.75
C ALA A 185 -3.68 0.22 -7.30
N VAL A 186 -3.36 0.47 -6.03
CA VAL A 186 -3.13 1.81 -5.49
C VAL A 186 -1.90 2.44 -6.13
N TYR A 187 -0.78 1.68 -6.23
CA TYR A 187 0.42 2.11 -6.96
C TYR A 187 0.11 2.51 -8.39
N PHE A 188 -0.61 1.64 -9.12
CA PHE A 188 -1.00 1.90 -10.50
C PHE A 188 -1.79 3.20 -10.62
N ALA A 189 -2.83 3.38 -9.81
CA ALA A 189 -3.65 4.57 -9.81
C ALA A 189 -2.82 5.85 -9.53
N CYS A 190 -1.99 5.83 -8.49
CA CYS A 190 -1.18 6.99 -8.11
C CYS A 190 -0.11 7.34 -9.15
N ILE A 191 0.54 6.33 -9.76
CA ILE A 191 1.54 6.55 -10.83
C ILE A 191 0.87 7.13 -12.08
N MET A 192 -0.30 6.57 -12.48
CA MET A 192 -1.03 7.04 -13.66
C MET A 192 -1.49 8.50 -13.50
N GLU A 193 -1.86 8.91 -12.31
CA GLU A 193 -2.35 10.26 -12.01
C GLU A 193 -1.23 11.19 -11.48
N ASN A 194 0.02 10.69 -11.44
CA ASN A 194 1.20 11.44 -10.98
C ASN A 194 1.01 12.08 -9.59
N VAL A 195 0.41 11.34 -8.66
CA VAL A 195 0.26 11.71 -7.26
C VAL A 195 1.30 10.98 -6.42
N PRO A 196 2.09 11.66 -5.55
CA PRO A 196 3.01 11.01 -4.63
C PRO A 196 2.26 10.05 -3.69
N PHE A 197 2.90 8.94 -3.31
CA PHE A 197 2.26 7.95 -2.45
C PHE A 197 3.27 7.07 -1.74
N PHE A 198 2.81 6.37 -0.71
CA PHE A 198 3.50 5.23 -0.12
C PHE A 198 2.50 4.23 0.44
N GLU A 199 2.97 3.03 0.65
CA GLU A 199 2.21 1.91 1.21
C GLU A 199 2.86 1.44 2.51
N LEU A 200 2.03 1.32 3.55
CA LEU A 200 2.36 0.80 4.85
C LEU A 200 1.57 -0.48 5.11
N ARG A 201 2.25 -1.58 5.32
CA ARG A 201 1.62 -2.86 5.70
C ARG A 201 2.13 -3.33 7.06
N THR A 202 1.21 -3.90 7.84
CA THR A 202 1.57 -4.57 9.09
C THR A 202 1.19 -6.06 9.01
N VAL A 203 2.08 -6.90 9.50
CA VAL A 203 2.00 -8.34 9.25
C VAL A 203 1.04 -9.02 10.22
N SER A 204 0.01 -9.65 9.69
CA SER A 204 -0.98 -10.42 10.45
C SER A 204 -0.71 -11.93 10.45
N ASN A 205 -0.07 -12.47 9.40
CA ASN A 205 0.13 -13.91 9.23
C ASN A 205 1.30 -14.24 8.31
N ALA A 206 1.73 -15.50 8.35
CA ALA A 206 2.58 -16.05 7.30
C ALA A 206 1.73 -16.37 6.06
N VAL A 207 2.24 -16.07 4.85
CA VAL A 207 1.61 -16.48 3.59
C VAL A 207 1.58 -18.00 3.51
N GLY A 208 0.46 -18.56 3.02
CA GLY A 208 0.21 -20.00 3.01
C GLY A 208 -0.58 -20.52 4.22
N GLU A 209 -0.54 -19.84 5.37
CA GLU A 209 -1.37 -20.19 6.52
C GLU A 209 -2.83 -19.76 6.29
N ARG A 210 -3.74 -20.74 6.26
CA ARG A 210 -5.17 -20.50 5.99
C ARG A 210 -6.06 -20.66 7.22
N ASP A 211 -5.50 -21.13 8.34
CA ASP A 211 -6.22 -21.11 9.61
C ASP A 211 -6.16 -19.70 10.21
N MET A 212 -7.23 -18.95 10.01
CA MET A 212 -7.34 -17.56 10.50
C MET A 212 -7.20 -17.44 12.02
N LYS A 213 -7.34 -18.53 12.78
CA LYS A 213 -7.08 -18.52 14.23
C LYS A 213 -5.61 -18.36 14.58
N LYS A 214 -4.73 -18.56 13.61
CA LYS A 214 -3.28 -18.37 13.75
C LYS A 214 -2.82 -16.99 13.29
N TRP A 215 -3.75 -16.17 12.79
CA TRP A 215 -3.47 -14.80 12.40
C TRP A 215 -3.46 -13.90 13.63
N ASP A 216 -2.46 -13.08 13.76
CA ASP A 216 -2.38 -12.06 14.80
C ASP A 216 -2.84 -10.70 14.28
N THR A 217 -4.09 -10.66 13.81
CA THR A 217 -4.74 -9.42 13.35
C THR A 217 -4.73 -8.34 14.43
N PRO A 218 -4.99 -8.64 15.72
CA PRO A 218 -4.93 -7.60 16.76
C PRO A 218 -3.54 -6.95 16.89
N ALA A 219 -2.46 -7.74 16.85
CA ALA A 219 -1.10 -7.19 16.91
C ALA A 219 -0.77 -6.36 15.65
N ALA A 220 -1.21 -6.81 14.47
CA ALA A 220 -1.03 -6.08 13.23
C ALA A 220 -1.76 -4.72 13.28
N LEU A 221 -3.03 -4.67 13.68
CA LEU A 221 -3.80 -3.43 13.80
C LEU A 221 -3.21 -2.48 14.85
N ALA A 222 -2.80 -2.99 16.02
CA ALA A 222 -2.15 -2.17 17.04
C ALA A 222 -0.84 -1.53 16.54
N THR A 223 -0.06 -2.27 15.74
CA THR A 223 1.14 -1.74 15.10
C THR A 223 0.78 -0.72 14.02
N LEU A 224 -0.28 -0.97 13.24
CA LEU A 224 -0.76 -0.05 12.20
C LEU A 224 -1.14 1.31 12.80
N GLU A 225 -1.91 1.33 13.88
CA GLU A 225 -2.30 2.56 14.59
C GLU A 225 -1.06 3.32 15.07
N LYS A 226 -0.10 2.62 15.69
CA LYS A 226 1.15 3.23 16.14
C LYS A 226 1.94 3.85 14.99
N CYS A 227 2.08 3.13 13.87
CA CYS A 227 2.77 3.65 12.68
C CYS A 227 2.05 4.87 12.10
N CYS A 228 0.72 4.83 12.01
CA CYS A 228 -0.07 5.99 11.58
C CYS A 228 0.15 7.20 12.49
N MET A 229 0.20 6.99 13.80
CA MET A 229 0.47 8.06 14.77
C MET A 229 1.87 8.66 14.58
N GLU A 230 2.90 7.84 14.37
CA GLU A 230 4.27 8.30 14.13
C GLU A 230 4.39 9.09 12.81
N ILE A 231 3.76 8.60 11.74
CA ILE A 231 3.83 9.23 10.41
C ILE A 231 3.03 10.53 10.38
N LEU A 232 1.80 10.54 10.91
CA LEU A 232 1.00 11.76 11.00
C LEU A 232 1.62 12.76 11.98
N GLY A 233 2.25 12.29 13.05
CA GLY A 233 3.02 13.12 13.97
C GLY A 233 4.22 13.81 13.35
N ALA A 234 4.80 13.26 12.28
CA ALA A 234 5.88 13.90 11.54
C ALA A 234 5.42 15.10 10.67
N LEU A 235 4.12 15.33 10.57
CA LEU A 235 3.54 16.49 9.87
C LEU A 235 3.37 17.72 10.77
N VAL A 236 3.58 17.56 12.08
CA VAL A 236 3.51 18.62 13.10
C VAL A 236 4.90 19.24 13.34
#